data_11f89d3a3b4f1b4ce32300060fa4e968
#
_entry.id   11f89d3a3b4f1b4ce32300060fa4e968
#
_cell.length_a   1.000
_cell.length_b   1.000
_cell.length_c   1.000
_cell.angle_alpha   90.00
_cell.angle_beta   90.00
_cell.angle_gamma   90.00
#
_symmetry.space_group_name_H-M   'P 1'
#
loop_
_entity.id
_entity.type
_entity.pdbx_description
1 polymer ?
#
loop_
_entity_poly.entity_id
_entity_poly.type
_entity_poly.pdbx_seq_one_letter_code
_entity_poly.pdbx_strand_id
1 'polypeptide(L)'
;MTRRDALERLGTGFGMVGLANMLGEHFQSEAATVGGPSTTPTLEPKAPHFPAKAKQVIFLFLNGGPSQVDTFDPKPALAKYHGQEMPGDFPKAKAERGTLMQSPFSFQRYGQSGLEVSELFAKTAQHIDDVCVIRSMHTDLPAHPQAILQMNSGRIIPGFPSMGAWMTYGLGSENRNLPGFISLCAGVPDVGPQLWSSAFLPSLYQGTYVPNDEADPEKMIQHLRSASGGSLSEQKARVDLWEKLNRMDLDRRGPDAQLEGRIQSMEVAYRMQAEAMDAFDVAKETEAVRARYGVKSGKDTSEMKIKSATRDGDFARGCLVARRLVERGVRVVQVYFGNDKPWDSHHDILVHRKLAQQADQPIAALLEDLKNSGMLKETLVIIGGEFGRRPWTEVAGRINVQNGRNHNNEGFSYLLAGGGVKGGTAYGATDEFGYQAVENKCHVHDLHATVLHLMGLDHTRLTFPYSGRNFRLTDVAGNVVKQIVA
;
A
#
# COMPACT_ATOMS: atom_id res chain seq x y z
N MET A 1 5.53 47.71 8.85
CA MET A 1 5.22 46.65 7.89
C MET A 1 5.54 47.17 6.50
N THR A 2 6.65 46.76 5.90
CA THR A 2 7.03 47.20 4.57
C THR A 2 6.26 46.45 3.50
N ARG A 3 6.16 47.02 2.26
CA ARG A 3 5.56 46.29 1.12
C ARG A 3 6.23 44.93 0.86
N ARG A 4 7.51 44.81 1.22
CA ARG A 4 8.30 43.56 1.09
C ARG A 4 7.87 42.51 2.12
N ASP A 5 7.62 42.90 3.38
CA ASP A 5 7.12 42.00 4.43
C ASP A 5 5.72 41.49 4.13
N ALA A 6 4.90 42.32 3.46
CA ALA A 6 3.56 41.89 3.01
C ALA A 6 3.65 40.91 1.82
N LEU A 7 4.58 41.12 0.89
CA LEU A 7 4.81 40.21 -0.25
C LEU A 7 5.47 38.90 0.18
N GLU A 8 6.39 38.89 1.14
CA GLU A 8 6.97 37.67 1.68
C GLU A 8 5.95 36.84 2.46
N ARG A 9 5.06 37.46 3.21
CA ARG A 9 3.97 36.78 3.95
C ARG A 9 2.81 36.30 3.04
N LEU A 10 2.59 36.99 1.94
CA LEU A 10 1.67 36.54 0.86
C LEU A 10 2.33 35.52 -0.08
N GLY A 11 3.66 35.60 -0.27
CA GLY A 11 4.39 34.80 -1.24
C GLY A 11 4.55 33.34 -0.89
N THR A 12 4.52 32.96 0.39
CA THR A 12 4.63 31.55 0.81
C THR A 12 3.36 30.73 0.57
N GLY A 13 2.21 31.37 0.35
CA GLY A 13 0.95 30.68 -0.03
C GLY A 13 0.53 31.01 -1.48
N PHE A 14 0.58 32.29 -1.87
CA PHE A 14 0.14 32.75 -3.19
C PHE A 14 1.17 32.57 -4.31
N GLY A 15 2.47 32.59 -3.99
CA GLY A 15 3.53 32.40 -4.98
C GLY A 15 3.52 31.00 -5.59
N MET A 16 3.20 29.97 -4.80
CA MET A 16 3.05 28.58 -5.29
C MET A 16 1.78 28.41 -6.12
N VAL A 17 0.69 29.09 -5.78
CA VAL A 17 -0.56 29.08 -6.56
C VAL A 17 -0.38 29.87 -7.87
N GLY A 18 0.32 30.99 -7.85
CA GLY A 18 0.66 31.78 -9.05
C GLY A 18 1.62 31.03 -9.98
N LEU A 19 2.63 30.35 -9.43
CA LEU A 19 3.58 29.54 -10.20
C LEU A 19 2.90 28.29 -10.79
N ALA A 20 2.01 27.65 -10.03
CA ALA A 20 1.19 26.53 -10.53
C ALA A 20 0.22 26.98 -11.65
N ASN A 21 -0.32 28.20 -11.58
CA ASN A 21 -1.11 28.78 -12.68
C ASN A 21 -0.26 29.12 -13.90
N MET A 22 0.90 29.77 -13.73
CA MET A 22 1.79 30.06 -14.86
C MET A 22 2.36 28.83 -15.54
N LEU A 23 2.66 27.78 -14.77
CA LEU A 23 3.07 26.48 -15.35
C LEU A 23 1.87 25.73 -15.92
N GLY A 24 0.66 25.93 -15.40
CA GLY A 24 -0.58 25.33 -15.90
C GLY A 24 -1.03 25.91 -17.24
N GLU A 25 -0.79 27.19 -17.50
CA GLU A 25 -1.13 27.82 -18.80
C GLU A 25 -0.26 27.32 -19.97
N HIS A 26 0.95 26.83 -19.68
CA HIS A 26 1.81 26.20 -20.71
C HIS A 26 1.50 24.72 -20.94
N PHE A 27 0.65 24.10 -20.13
CA PHE A 27 0.15 22.72 -20.30
C PHE A 27 -1.34 22.64 -20.61
N GLN A 28 -2.01 23.74 -20.97
CA GLN A 28 -3.31 23.69 -21.61
C GLN A 28 -3.13 23.31 -23.09
N SER A 29 -2.71 22.08 -23.32
CA SER A 29 -3.03 21.44 -24.58
C SER A 29 -4.54 21.15 -24.56
N GLU A 30 -5.22 21.61 -25.59
CA GLU A 30 -6.63 21.42 -25.93
C GLU A 30 -7.26 20.20 -25.25
N ALA A 31 -7.90 20.37 -24.10
CA ALA A 31 -8.87 19.42 -23.60
C ALA A 31 -10.07 19.49 -24.54
N ALA A 32 -10.02 18.71 -25.60
CA ALA A 32 -11.18 18.48 -26.47
C ALA A 32 -12.34 18.07 -25.54
N THR A 33 -13.39 18.86 -25.58
CA THR A 33 -14.70 18.58 -25.02
C THR A 33 -15.29 17.33 -25.69
N VAL A 34 -14.86 16.16 -25.20
CA VAL A 34 -15.58 14.92 -25.46
C VAL A 34 -16.51 14.73 -24.27
N GLY A 35 -17.81 14.96 -24.50
CA GLY A 35 -18.87 14.88 -23.52
C GLY A 35 -18.99 13.49 -22.91
N GLY A 36 -18.32 13.29 -21.77
CA GLY A 36 -18.68 12.31 -20.77
C GLY A 36 -19.54 13.00 -19.70
N PRO A 37 -20.37 12.29 -18.93
CA PRO A 37 -21.17 12.90 -17.90
C PRO A 37 -20.26 13.63 -16.93
N SER A 38 -20.39 14.96 -16.87
CA SER A 38 -19.73 15.82 -15.89
C SER A 38 -20.33 15.53 -14.52
N THR A 39 -19.88 14.44 -13.89
CA THR A 39 -20.20 14.19 -12.49
C THR A 39 -19.19 14.94 -11.64
N THR A 40 -19.64 15.89 -10.85
CA THR A 40 -18.85 16.54 -9.82
C THR A 40 -18.12 15.46 -8.98
N PRO A 41 -16.80 15.53 -8.80
CA PRO A 41 -16.07 14.59 -7.98
C PRO A 41 -16.66 14.57 -6.57
N THR A 42 -16.84 13.39 -5.99
CA THR A 42 -17.39 13.26 -4.62
C THR A 42 -16.79 12.05 -3.92
N LEU A 43 -16.61 12.17 -2.59
CA LEU A 43 -16.28 11.06 -1.71
C LEU A 43 -17.52 10.37 -1.13
N GLU A 44 -18.73 10.85 -1.43
CA GLU A 44 -19.95 10.14 -1.02
C GLU A 44 -19.90 8.68 -1.52
N PRO A 45 -20.42 7.74 -0.72
CA PRO A 45 -20.47 6.34 -1.12
C PRO A 45 -21.19 6.16 -2.46
N LYS A 46 -20.55 5.42 -3.36
CA LYS A 46 -21.10 5.10 -4.68
C LYS A 46 -21.49 3.62 -4.73
N ALA A 47 -22.57 3.32 -5.45
CA ALA A 47 -22.99 1.94 -5.68
C ALA A 47 -21.89 1.18 -6.46
N PRO A 48 -21.48 -0.02 -6.01
CA PRO A 48 -20.59 -0.86 -6.77
C PRO A 48 -21.26 -1.38 -8.05
N HIS A 49 -20.48 -1.91 -8.97
CA HIS A 49 -20.99 -2.47 -10.23
C HIS A 49 -21.81 -3.76 -10.00
N PHE A 50 -21.52 -4.48 -8.92
CA PHE A 50 -22.21 -5.69 -8.44
C PHE A 50 -21.98 -5.84 -6.93
N PRO A 51 -22.69 -6.73 -6.22
CA PRO A 51 -22.57 -6.88 -4.78
C PRO A 51 -21.12 -7.11 -4.34
N ALA A 52 -20.59 -6.18 -3.55
CA ALA A 52 -19.25 -6.24 -3.00
C ALA A 52 -19.14 -7.30 -1.90
N LYS A 53 -17.99 -7.97 -1.81
CA LYS A 53 -17.63 -8.84 -0.69
C LYS A 53 -16.81 -8.10 0.36
N ALA A 54 -16.00 -7.15 -0.08
CA ALA A 54 -15.21 -6.28 0.77
C ALA A 54 -15.71 -4.83 0.69
N LYS A 55 -15.74 -4.15 1.83
CA LYS A 55 -16.04 -2.72 1.94
C LYS A 55 -14.76 -1.89 2.09
N GLN A 56 -13.76 -2.44 2.78
CA GLN A 56 -12.49 -1.78 3.05
C GLN A 56 -11.31 -2.68 2.65
N VAL A 57 -10.16 -2.03 2.44
CA VAL A 57 -8.89 -2.70 2.16
C VAL A 57 -7.82 -2.19 3.12
N ILE A 58 -7.08 -3.12 3.73
CA ILE A 58 -5.81 -2.86 4.41
C ILE A 58 -4.71 -3.52 3.60
N PHE A 59 -3.76 -2.74 3.10
CA PHE A 59 -2.62 -3.25 2.35
C PHE A 59 -1.34 -3.07 3.16
N LEU A 60 -0.80 -4.16 3.67
CA LEU A 60 0.46 -4.23 4.40
C LEU A 60 1.59 -4.50 3.41
N PHE A 61 2.35 -3.47 3.08
CA PHE A 61 3.41 -3.53 2.06
C PHE A 61 4.78 -3.72 2.70
N LEU A 62 5.38 -4.88 2.49
CA LEU A 62 6.68 -5.28 3.04
C LEU A 62 7.79 -4.88 2.07
N ASN A 63 8.23 -3.62 2.13
CA ASN A 63 9.17 -3.03 1.19
C ASN A 63 10.49 -3.81 1.11
N GLY A 64 10.94 -4.08 -0.10
CA GLY A 64 12.24 -4.70 -0.36
C GLY A 64 12.17 -6.17 -0.77
N GLY A 65 10.97 -6.74 -0.90
CA GLY A 65 10.77 -8.08 -1.44
C GLY A 65 11.15 -9.21 -0.49
N PRO A 66 10.21 -9.59 0.42
CA PRO A 66 10.38 -10.76 1.29
C PRO A 66 10.61 -12.03 0.48
N SER A 67 11.51 -12.90 0.95
CA SER A 67 11.83 -14.15 0.28
C SER A 67 10.69 -15.17 0.43
N GLN A 68 10.06 -15.55 -0.69
CA GLN A 68 8.99 -16.55 -0.70
C GLN A 68 9.48 -17.92 -0.22
N VAL A 69 10.68 -18.35 -0.62
CA VAL A 69 11.23 -19.66 -0.26
C VAL A 69 11.68 -19.75 1.21
N ASP A 70 11.76 -18.61 1.88
CA ASP A 70 12.12 -18.51 3.30
C ASP A 70 10.90 -18.19 4.19
N THR A 71 9.70 -17.98 3.59
CA THR A 71 8.49 -17.56 4.32
C THR A 71 7.27 -18.47 4.09
N PHE A 72 6.69 -18.49 2.88
CA PHE A 72 5.38 -19.12 2.62
C PHE A 72 5.40 -20.17 1.48
N ASP A 73 6.54 -20.37 0.83
CA ASP A 73 6.69 -21.31 -0.29
C ASP A 73 7.89 -22.24 -0.08
N PRO A 74 7.81 -23.20 0.90
CA PRO A 74 8.91 -24.12 1.20
C PRO A 74 9.27 -24.99 0.01
N LYS A 75 10.57 -25.16 -0.25
CA LYS A 75 11.11 -25.94 -1.38
C LYS A 75 12.09 -27.01 -0.90
N PRO A 76 11.65 -28.25 -0.69
CA PRO A 76 12.53 -29.36 -0.29
C PRO A 76 13.72 -29.58 -1.24
N ALA A 77 13.55 -29.27 -2.53
CA ALA A 77 14.64 -29.37 -3.51
C ALA A 77 15.83 -28.45 -3.15
N LEU A 78 15.59 -27.30 -2.51
CA LEU A 78 16.68 -26.43 -2.07
C LEU A 78 17.58 -27.06 -1.01
N ALA A 79 17.03 -27.91 -0.15
CA ALA A 79 17.82 -28.68 0.82
C ALA A 79 18.64 -29.79 0.11
N LYS A 80 18.00 -30.50 -0.85
CA LYS A 80 18.63 -31.56 -1.60
C LYS A 80 19.81 -31.09 -2.45
N TYR A 81 19.67 -29.93 -3.08
CA TYR A 81 20.67 -29.38 -4.01
C TYR A 81 21.47 -28.20 -3.41
N HIS A 82 21.45 -28.05 -2.09
CA HIS A 82 22.19 -26.98 -1.41
C HIS A 82 23.68 -26.98 -1.79
N GLY A 83 24.20 -25.79 -2.11
CA GLY A 83 25.60 -25.62 -2.52
C GLY A 83 25.89 -26.03 -3.97
N GLN A 84 24.92 -26.52 -4.73
CA GLN A 84 25.07 -26.93 -6.14
C GLN A 84 24.52 -25.85 -7.07
N GLU A 85 24.95 -25.86 -8.32
CA GLU A 85 24.31 -25.06 -9.36
C GLU A 85 22.90 -25.59 -9.66
N MET A 86 22.00 -24.68 -10.02
CA MET A 86 20.64 -25.03 -10.38
C MET A 86 20.62 -25.92 -11.63
N PRO A 87 20.08 -27.15 -11.57
CA PRO A 87 19.99 -28.03 -12.72
C PRO A 87 19.01 -27.48 -13.76
N GLY A 88 19.25 -27.83 -15.05
CA GLY A 88 18.38 -27.43 -16.16
C GLY A 88 18.84 -26.18 -16.90
N ASP A 89 18.18 -25.90 -18.02
CA ASP A 89 18.46 -24.73 -18.84
C ASP A 89 17.51 -23.58 -18.52
N PHE A 90 17.99 -22.60 -17.76
CA PHE A 90 17.28 -21.37 -17.43
C PHE A 90 17.99 -20.20 -18.09
N PRO A 91 17.63 -19.81 -19.32
CA PRO A 91 18.41 -18.89 -20.15
C PRO A 91 18.67 -17.52 -19.54
N LYS A 92 17.71 -16.98 -18.76
CA LYS A 92 17.78 -15.61 -18.22
C LYS A 92 18.75 -15.42 -17.04
N ALA A 93 19.32 -16.49 -16.50
CA ALA A 93 20.03 -16.40 -15.25
C ALA A 93 21.49 -16.90 -15.27
N LYS A 94 22.03 -17.28 -16.42
CA LYS A 94 23.36 -17.92 -16.51
C LYS A 94 24.56 -17.06 -16.02
N ALA A 95 24.47 -15.74 -16.16
CA ALA A 95 25.60 -14.85 -15.84
C ALA A 95 25.70 -14.44 -14.35
N GLU A 96 24.61 -14.62 -13.58
CA GLU A 96 24.49 -14.12 -12.21
C GLU A 96 24.13 -15.22 -11.21
N ARG A 97 24.36 -16.49 -11.51
CA ARG A 97 23.98 -17.61 -10.66
C ARG A 97 25.03 -17.88 -9.60
N GLY A 98 24.61 -17.79 -8.35
CA GLY A 98 25.26 -18.47 -7.25
C GLY A 98 24.79 -19.94 -7.17
N THR A 99 25.14 -20.61 -6.08
CA THR A 99 24.66 -21.95 -5.77
C THR A 99 23.30 -21.93 -5.09
N LEU A 100 22.48 -22.94 -5.30
CA LEU A 100 21.19 -23.12 -4.62
C LEU A 100 21.40 -23.07 -3.11
N MET A 101 20.52 -22.36 -2.43
CA MET A 101 20.62 -22.16 -1.00
C MET A 101 19.32 -22.64 -0.34
N GLN A 102 19.44 -23.66 0.54
CA GLN A 102 18.30 -24.04 1.38
C GLN A 102 17.89 -22.89 2.30
N SER A 103 16.63 -22.86 2.70
CA SER A 103 16.19 -21.92 3.73
C SER A 103 16.89 -22.20 5.06
N PRO A 104 17.45 -21.17 5.70
CA PRO A 104 18.02 -21.32 7.05
C PRO A 104 16.94 -21.31 8.15
N PHE A 105 15.66 -21.22 7.76
CA PHE A 105 14.52 -21.17 8.66
C PHE A 105 13.73 -22.47 8.59
N SER A 106 13.18 -22.91 9.73
CA SER A 106 12.33 -24.08 9.80
C SER A 106 10.91 -23.78 9.34
N PHE A 107 10.24 -24.80 8.80
CA PHE A 107 8.84 -24.74 8.39
C PHE A 107 8.01 -25.73 9.22
N GLN A 108 6.79 -25.32 9.53
CA GLN A 108 5.82 -26.17 10.23
C GLN A 108 4.45 -26.05 9.56
N ARG A 109 3.59 -27.04 9.79
CA ARG A 109 2.20 -27.02 9.33
C ARG A 109 1.32 -26.38 10.38
N TYR A 110 0.43 -25.49 9.93
CA TYR A 110 -0.47 -24.74 10.77
C TYR A 110 -1.93 -24.89 10.34
N GLY A 111 -2.82 -24.67 11.32
CA GLY A 111 -4.26 -24.70 11.09
C GLY A 111 -4.82 -26.07 10.68
N GLN A 112 -6.10 -26.08 10.35
CA GLN A 112 -6.76 -27.27 9.82
C GLN A 112 -6.38 -27.50 8.34
N SER A 113 -6.04 -26.44 7.63
CA SER A 113 -5.58 -26.49 6.23
C SER A 113 -4.21 -27.18 6.10
N GLY A 114 -3.40 -27.25 7.17
CA GLY A 114 -2.10 -27.87 7.14
C GLY A 114 -1.07 -27.17 6.24
N LEU A 115 -1.29 -25.89 5.94
CA LEU A 115 -0.34 -25.11 5.14
C LEU A 115 0.98 -24.91 5.89
N GLU A 116 2.08 -25.10 5.16
CA GLU A 116 3.43 -24.92 5.71
C GLU A 116 3.83 -23.46 5.68
N VAL A 117 4.25 -22.95 6.86
CA VAL A 117 4.71 -21.57 7.05
C VAL A 117 6.03 -21.60 7.82
N SER A 118 6.93 -20.69 7.48
CA SER A 118 8.21 -20.52 8.16
C SER A 118 8.04 -20.03 9.60
N GLU A 119 8.97 -20.41 10.46
CA GLU A 119 9.09 -19.89 11.84
C GLU A 119 9.11 -18.35 11.90
N LEU A 120 9.45 -17.68 10.80
CA LEU A 120 9.46 -16.23 10.70
C LEU A 120 8.07 -15.61 10.89
N PHE A 121 7.02 -16.31 10.48
CA PHE A 121 5.64 -15.84 10.56
C PHE A 121 4.75 -16.77 11.40
N ALA A 122 5.30 -17.33 12.48
CA ALA A 122 4.62 -18.31 13.32
C ALA A 122 3.36 -17.77 14.01
N LYS A 123 3.28 -16.48 14.33
CA LYS A 123 2.08 -15.85 14.92
C LYS A 123 1.01 -15.63 13.86
N THR A 124 1.37 -15.09 12.71
CA THR A 124 0.47 -14.95 11.56
C THR A 124 -0.08 -16.31 11.12
N ALA A 125 0.73 -17.35 11.18
CA ALA A 125 0.35 -18.72 10.81
C ALA A 125 -0.74 -19.31 11.73
N GLN A 126 -0.97 -18.79 12.94
CA GLN A 126 -2.13 -19.19 13.78
C GLN A 126 -3.47 -18.81 13.12
N HIS A 127 -3.45 -17.87 12.17
CA HIS A 127 -4.63 -17.42 11.40
C HIS A 127 -4.63 -17.97 9.98
N ILE A 128 -3.82 -19.00 9.67
CA ILE A 128 -3.63 -19.48 8.29
C ILE A 128 -4.92 -20.01 7.65
N ASP A 129 -5.86 -20.49 8.43
CA ASP A 129 -7.17 -20.96 7.94
C ASP A 129 -8.08 -19.80 7.49
N ASP A 130 -7.75 -18.56 7.82
CA ASP A 130 -8.41 -17.34 7.32
C ASP A 130 -7.64 -16.71 6.13
N VAL A 131 -6.48 -17.27 5.76
CA VAL A 131 -5.55 -16.71 4.78
C VAL A 131 -5.50 -17.55 3.51
N CYS A 132 -5.56 -16.91 2.36
CA CYS A 132 -5.15 -17.46 1.08
C CYS A 132 -3.71 -17.07 0.78
N VAL A 133 -2.85 -18.06 0.52
CA VAL A 133 -1.46 -17.87 0.11
C VAL A 133 -1.37 -18.00 -1.40
N ILE A 134 -1.16 -16.89 -2.13
CA ILE A 134 -0.86 -16.94 -3.56
C ILE A 134 0.65 -17.17 -3.70
N ARG A 135 1.06 -18.33 -4.24
CA ARG A 135 2.47 -18.70 -4.43
C ARG A 135 3.01 -18.42 -5.82
N SER A 136 2.16 -17.96 -6.72
CA SER A 136 2.46 -17.80 -8.15
C SER A 136 2.44 -16.36 -8.64
N MET A 137 2.60 -15.39 -7.72
CA MET A 137 2.73 -13.99 -8.11
C MET A 137 3.95 -13.77 -9.00
N HIS A 138 3.81 -12.88 -9.99
CA HIS A 138 4.94 -12.39 -10.79
C HIS A 138 4.72 -10.96 -11.27
N THR A 139 5.84 -10.25 -11.54
CA THR A 139 5.85 -8.88 -12.06
C THR A 139 6.73 -8.79 -13.31
N ASP A 140 6.72 -7.62 -13.98
CA ASP A 140 7.44 -7.45 -15.24
C ASP A 140 8.96 -7.26 -15.04
N LEU A 141 9.39 -6.67 -13.91
CA LEU A 141 10.78 -6.28 -13.71
C LEU A 141 11.29 -6.58 -12.29
N PRO A 142 12.56 -7.02 -12.16
CA PRO A 142 13.22 -7.26 -10.87
C PRO A 142 13.92 -6.00 -10.32
N ALA A 143 13.36 -4.82 -10.55
CA ALA A 143 13.91 -3.54 -10.08
C ALA A 143 12.91 -2.85 -9.15
N HIS A 144 13.33 -2.50 -7.93
CA HIS A 144 12.46 -1.98 -6.88
C HIS A 144 11.57 -0.81 -7.34
N PRO A 145 12.08 0.30 -7.91
CA PRO A 145 11.22 1.43 -8.23
C PRO A 145 10.08 1.07 -9.19
N GLN A 146 10.39 0.28 -10.22
CA GLN A 146 9.42 -0.14 -11.24
C GLN A 146 8.41 -1.16 -10.68
N ALA A 147 8.90 -2.16 -9.92
CA ALA A 147 8.03 -3.17 -9.33
C ALA A 147 7.13 -2.60 -8.23
N ILE A 148 7.65 -1.68 -7.39
CA ILE A 148 6.86 -0.95 -6.39
C ILE A 148 5.76 -0.14 -7.08
N LEU A 149 6.08 0.60 -8.16
CA LEU A 149 5.08 1.32 -8.95
C LEU A 149 4.04 0.37 -9.53
N GLN A 150 4.46 -0.76 -10.10
CA GLN A 150 3.53 -1.72 -10.69
C GLN A 150 2.57 -2.32 -9.66
N MET A 151 3.06 -2.68 -8.47
CA MET A 151 2.22 -3.17 -7.38
C MET A 151 1.20 -2.14 -6.90
N ASN A 152 1.53 -0.85 -6.95
CA ASN A 152 0.68 0.21 -6.43
C ASN A 152 -0.23 0.86 -7.48
N SER A 153 0.16 0.90 -8.77
CA SER A 153 -0.55 1.62 -9.82
C SER A 153 -0.81 0.80 -11.10
N GLY A 154 -0.39 -0.46 -11.14
CA GLY A 154 -0.46 -1.29 -12.33
C GLY A 154 0.51 -0.85 -13.45
N ARG A 155 1.45 0.06 -13.18
CA ARG A 155 2.39 0.61 -14.16
C ARG A 155 3.82 0.64 -13.62
N ILE A 156 4.78 0.37 -14.49
CA ILE A 156 6.21 0.42 -14.15
C ILE A 156 6.80 1.83 -14.20
N ILE A 157 6.01 2.82 -14.59
CA ILE A 157 6.40 4.23 -14.73
C ILE A 157 5.49 5.12 -13.88
N PRO A 158 5.99 6.28 -13.41
CA PRO A 158 5.19 7.24 -12.62
C PRO A 158 4.11 7.93 -13.46
N GLY A 159 3.21 8.66 -12.78
CA GLY A 159 2.17 9.47 -13.43
C GLY A 159 0.82 8.76 -13.59
N PHE A 160 0.64 7.61 -12.96
CA PHE A 160 -0.64 6.87 -12.95
C PHE A 160 -1.24 6.82 -11.55
N PRO A 161 -2.59 6.79 -11.45
CA PRO A 161 -3.25 6.71 -10.16
C PRO A 161 -2.96 5.39 -9.45
N SER A 162 -2.75 5.48 -8.14
CA SER A 162 -2.58 4.30 -7.28
C SER A 162 -3.87 3.49 -7.17
N MET A 163 -3.73 2.22 -6.79
CA MET A 163 -4.86 1.30 -6.56
C MET A 163 -5.85 1.90 -5.53
N GLY A 164 -5.35 2.53 -4.46
CA GLY A 164 -6.19 3.20 -3.47
C GLY A 164 -6.97 4.38 -4.05
N ALA A 165 -6.35 5.16 -4.93
CA ALA A 165 -7.02 6.25 -5.64
C ALA A 165 -8.12 5.73 -6.58
N TRP A 166 -7.88 4.64 -7.32
CA TRP A 166 -8.89 4.00 -8.16
C TRP A 166 -10.07 3.45 -7.36
N MET A 167 -9.82 2.80 -6.21
CA MET A 167 -10.91 2.30 -5.35
C MET A 167 -11.74 3.44 -4.78
N THR A 168 -11.10 4.50 -4.33
CA THR A 168 -11.79 5.69 -3.79
C THR A 168 -12.56 6.41 -4.91
N TYR A 169 -12.01 6.49 -6.12
CA TYR A 169 -12.73 7.01 -7.28
C TYR A 169 -13.98 6.17 -7.61
N GLY A 170 -13.87 4.85 -7.57
CA GLY A 170 -14.97 3.94 -7.89
C GLY A 170 -16.08 3.91 -6.84
N LEU A 171 -15.74 3.95 -5.55
CA LEU A 171 -16.68 3.67 -4.45
C LEU A 171 -16.89 4.83 -3.47
N GLY A 172 -16.06 5.87 -3.51
CA GLY A 172 -16.07 6.90 -2.46
C GLY A 172 -15.58 6.35 -1.11
N SER A 173 -15.98 7.00 -0.03
CA SER A 173 -15.68 6.63 1.35
C SER A 173 -16.95 6.60 2.18
N GLU A 174 -17.04 5.72 3.16
CA GLU A 174 -18.16 5.69 4.11
C GLU A 174 -17.98 6.73 5.22
N ASN A 175 -16.76 7.23 5.40
CA ASN A 175 -16.46 8.32 6.33
C ASN A 175 -16.37 9.65 5.57
N ARG A 176 -17.10 10.67 6.07
CA ARG A 176 -17.11 12.02 5.50
C ARG A 176 -16.03 12.94 6.09
N ASN A 177 -15.46 12.56 7.23
CA ASN A 177 -14.55 13.39 8.01
C ASN A 177 -13.08 12.93 7.88
N LEU A 178 -12.85 11.76 7.31
CA LEU A 178 -11.50 11.24 7.02
C LEU A 178 -11.31 11.03 5.52
N PRO A 179 -10.06 11.12 5.03
CA PRO A 179 -9.74 10.76 3.65
C PRO A 179 -10.17 9.32 3.33
N GLY A 180 -10.66 9.09 2.13
CA GLY A 180 -11.02 7.74 1.69
C GLY A 180 -9.84 6.80 1.51
N PHE A 181 -8.63 7.36 1.31
CA PHE A 181 -7.38 6.62 1.19
C PHE A 181 -6.29 7.26 2.07
N ILE A 182 -5.71 6.46 2.97
CA ILE A 182 -4.63 6.86 3.89
C ILE A 182 -3.43 5.93 3.71
N SER A 183 -2.24 6.53 3.57
CA SER A 183 -0.97 5.83 3.45
C SER A 183 -0.12 6.10 4.69
N LEU A 184 0.20 5.05 5.44
CA LEU A 184 1.00 5.08 6.67
C LEU A 184 2.41 4.57 6.36
N CYS A 185 3.44 5.36 6.68
CA CYS A 185 4.81 4.94 6.54
C CYS A 185 5.71 5.66 7.54
N ALA A 186 6.58 4.92 8.19
CA ALA A 186 7.65 5.50 9.00
C ALA A 186 8.78 6.00 8.08
N GLY A 187 8.79 7.29 7.80
CA GLY A 187 9.59 7.89 6.74
C GLY A 187 8.94 7.75 5.35
N VAL A 188 9.67 8.07 4.30
CA VAL A 188 9.14 8.02 2.93
C VAL A 188 9.65 6.75 2.24
N PRO A 189 8.77 5.88 1.70
CA PRO A 189 9.18 4.70 0.97
C PRO A 189 9.87 5.08 -0.35
N ASP A 190 10.60 4.14 -0.95
CA ASP A 190 11.15 4.29 -2.30
C ASP A 190 10.03 4.70 -3.28
N VAL A 191 10.34 5.53 -4.29
CA VAL A 191 9.38 6.15 -5.22
C VAL A 191 8.47 7.24 -4.58
N GLY A 192 8.27 7.25 -3.27
CA GLY A 192 7.61 8.34 -2.52
C GLY A 192 6.14 8.58 -2.93
N PRO A 193 5.76 9.87 -3.14
CA PRO A 193 4.35 10.26 -3.30
C PRO A 193 3.61 9.62 -4.47
N GLN A 194 4.31 9.02 -5.44
CA GLN A 194 3.67 8.30 -6.55
C GLN A 194 2.79 7.14 -6.07
N LEU A 195 3.13 6.56 -4.91
CA LEU A 195 2.49 5.36 -4.37
C LEU A 195 1.07 5.62 -3.83
N TRP A 196 0.73 6.87 -3.53
CA TRP A 196 -0.62 7.28 -3.11
C TRP A 196 -1.19 8.40 -3.99
N SER A 197 -0.60 8.58 -5.17
CA SER A 197 -1.02 9.63 -6.11
C SER A 197 -2.38 9.32 -6.74
N SER A 198 -3.20 10.37 -6.88
CA SER A 198 -4.36 10.37 -7.77
C SER A 198 -3.98 10.60 -9.23
N ALA A 199 -2.79 11.11 -9.51
CA ALA A 199 -2.26 11.45 -10.84
C ALA A 199 -3.29 12.25 -11.67
N PHE A 200 -3.81 11.69 -12.76
CA PHE A 200 -4.81 12.34 -13.61
C PHE A 200 -6.26 12.24 -13.07
N LEU A 201 -6.53 11.42 -12.05
CA LEU A 201 -7.82 11.48 -11.35
C LEU A 201 -7.94 12.78 -10.55
N PRO A 202 -9.15 13.28 -10.28
CA PRO A 202 -9.34 14.44 -9.41
C PRO A 202 -8.61 14.30 -8.07
N SER A 203 -8.07 15.42 -7.58
CA SER A 203 -7.25 15.47 -6.36
C SER A 203 -7.98 15.00 -5.09
N LEU A 204 -9.30 14.97 -5.11
CA LEU A 204 -10.15 14.42 -4.04
C LEU A 204 -9.84 12.96 -3.72
N TYR A 205 -9.37 12.19 -4.71
CA TYR A 205 -9.03 10.78 -4.59
C TYR A 205 -7.54 10.55 -4.25
N GLN A 206 -6.80 11.64 -4.05
CA GLN A 206 -5.41 11.60 -3.59
C GLN A 206 -5.32 10.94 -2.23
N GLY A 207 -4.42 9.97 -2.09
CA GLY A 207 -4.14 9.38 -0.78
C GLY A 207 -3.44 10.38 0.15
N THR A 208 -3.82 10.37 1.40
CA THR A 208 -3.21 11.18 2.45
C THR A 208 -2.06 10.39 3.08
N TYR A 209 -0.84 10.91 2.93
CA TYR A 209 0.32 10.37 3.62
C TYR A 209 0.34 10.82 5.08
N VAL A 210 0.57 9.88 5.98
CA VAL A 210 0.72 10.13 7.42
C VAL A 210 1.98 9.39 7.91
N PRO A 211 3.00 10.11 8.40
CA PRO A 211 4.19 9.49 8.98
C PRO A 211 3.81 8.79 10.29
N ASN A 212 4.05 7.48 10.40
CA ASN A 212 3.74 6.70 11.59
C ASN A 212 4.95 6.39 12.47
N ASP A 213 6.06 7.11 12.26
CA ASP A 213 7.25 7.10 13.12
C ASP A 213 7.14 8.06 14.33
N GLU A 214 6.06 8.83 14.40
CA GLU A 214 5.71 9.70 15.51
C GLU A 214 4.52 9.10 16.28
N ALA A 215 4.55 9.19 17.60
CA ALA A 215 3.47 8.70 18.46
C ALA A 215 2.40 9.76 18.77
N ASP A 216 2.76 11.03 18.63
CA ASP A 216 1.89 12.17 18.89
C ASP A 216 1.04 12.49 17.66
N PRO A 217 -0.30 12.29 17.70
CA PRO A 217 -1.17 12.57 16.56
C PRO A 217 -1.06 13.99 16.00
N GLU A 218 -0.77 14.97 16.87
CA GLU A 218 -0.60 16.38 16.44
C GLU A 218 0.62 16.57 15.53
N LYS A 219 1.63 15.70 15.67
CA LYS A 219 2.83 15.71 14.84
C LYS A 219 2.73 14.80 13.62
N MET A 220 1.93 13.72 13.73
CA MET A 220 1.70 12.81 12.60
C MET A 220 0.99 13.50 11.45
N ILE A 221 0.04 14.37 11.75
CA ILE A 221 -0.74 15.07 10.73
C ILE A 221 -0.21 16.50 10.60
N GLN A 222 0.57 16.72 9.53
CA GLN A 222 1.12 18.03 9.24
C GLN A 222 0.00 19.04 9.02
N HIS A 223 0.17 20.24 9.59
CA HIS A 223 -0.78 21.36 9.47
C HIS A 223 -2.17 21.09 10.10
N LEU A 224 -2.28 20.15 11.02
CA LEU A 224 -3.52 19.93 11.78
C LEU A 224 -3.95 21.20 12.53
N ARG A 225 -2.99 21.97 13.01
CA ARG A 225 -3.22 23.31 13.58
C ARG A 225 -2.66 24.39 12.67
N SER A 226 -3.36 25.52 12.59
CA SER A 226 -2.85 26.66 11.83
C SER A 226 -1.52 27.16 12.42
N ALA A 227 -0.48 27.25 11.60
CA ALA A 227 0.81 27.83 12.00
C ALA A 227 0.70 29.27 12.51
N SER A 228 -0.39 29.98 12.15
CA SER A 228 -0.69 31.35 12.60
C SER A 228 -1.45 31.44 13.92
N GLY A 229 -1.69 30.31 14.62
CA GLY A 229 -2.26 30.30 15.97
C GLY A 229 -3.74 30.73 16.08
N GLY A 230 -4.50 30.69 15.00
CA GLY A 230 -5.92 31.05 15.02
C GLY A 230 -6.81 29.97 15.67
N SER A 231 -7.95 30.35 16.18
CA SER A 231 -8.96 29.44 16.70
C SER A 231 -9.56 28.55 15.59
N LEU A 232 -10.15 27.40 15.95
CA LEU A 232 -10.86 26.53 14.99
C LEU A 232 -11.97 27.28 14.24
N SER A 233 -12.64 28.24 14.90
CA SER A 233 -13.66 29.08 14.27
C SER A 233 -13.10 30.02 13.21
N GLU A 234 -11.94 30.61 13.46
CA GLU A 234 -11.25 31.46 12.46
C GLU A 234 -10.71 30.64 11.28
N GLN A 235 -10.27 29.43 11.57
CA GLN A 235 -9.86 28.50 10.52
C GLN A 235 -11.03 28.06 9.65
N LYS A 236 -12.19 27.77 10.29
CA LYS A 236 -13.43 27.46 9.56
C LYS A 236 -13.83 28.65 8.69
N ALA A 237 -13.86 29.87 9.22
CA ALA A 237 -14.24 31.05 8.45
C ALA A 237 -13.32 31.26 7.22
N ARG A 238 -12.02 30.93 7.34
CA ARG A 238 -11.09 30.96 6.20
C ARG A 238 -11.43 29.92 5.16
N VAL A 239 -11.70 28.67 5.57
CA VAL A 239 -12.09 27.59 4.64
C VAL A 239 -13.40 27.96 3.94
N ASP A 240 -14.42 28.45 4.67
CA ASP A 240 -15.69 28.87 4.12
C ASP A 240 -15.54 30.04 3.11
N LEU A 241 -14.61 30.97 3.38
CA LEU A 241 -14.27 32.04 2.43
C LEU A 241 -13.59 31.53 1.17
N TRP A 242 -12.62 30.61 1.30
CA TRP A 242 -11.97 29.99 0.16
C TRP A 242 -12.95 29.19 -0.70
N GLU A 243 -13.84 28.44 -0.08
CA GLU A 243 -14.90 27.72 -0.77
C GLU A 243 -15.79 28.67 -1.58
N LYS A 244 -16.22 29.77 -0.96
CA LYS A 244 -17.04 30.77 -1.62
C LYS A 244 -16.35 31.41 -2.82
N LEU A 245 -15.07 31.76 -2.68
CA LEU A 245 -14.27 32.34 -3.78
C LEU A 245 -14.07 31.35 -4.93
N ASN A 246 -13.80 30.09 -4.60
CA ASN A 246 -13.63 29.04 -5.61
C ASN A 246 -14.95 28.73 -6.33
N ARG A 247 -16.09 28.71 -5.62
CA ARG A 247 -17.41 28.54 -6.26
C ARG A 247 -17.74 29.70 -7.20
N MET A 248 -17.43 30.93 -6.82
CA MET A 248 -17.60 32.10 -7.70
C MET A 248 -16.72 32.00 -8.96
N ASP A 249 -15.54 31.42 -8.85
CA ASP A 249 -14.67 31.19 -9.99
C ASP A 249 -15.19 30.07 -10.91
N LEU A 250 -15.67 28.96 -10.34
CA LEU A 250 -16.36 27.89 -11.07
C LEU A 250 -17.59 28.38 -11.82
N ASP A 251 -18.43 29.19 -11.17
CA ASP A 251 -19.64 29.77 -11.80
C ASP A 251 -19.28 30.65 -13.01
N ARG A 252 -18.11 31.31 -12.97
CA ARG A 252 -17.64 32.17 -14.04
C ARG A 252 -16.98 31.41 -15.17
N ARG A 253 -16.17 30.37 -14.86
CA ARG A 253 -15.40 29.59 -15.84
C ARG A 253 -16.14 28.38 -16.40
N GLY A 254 -17.17 27.91 -15.69
CA GLY A 254 -17.86 26.65 -15.94
C GLY A 254 -17.32 25.48 -15.11
N PRO A 255 -17.91 24.28 -15.24
CA PRO A 255 -17.54 23.11 -14.46
C PRO A 255 -16.08 22.70 -14.66
N ASP A 256 -15.33 22.60 -13.58
CA ASP A 256 -13.95 22.12 -13.53
C ASP A 256 -13.80 21.05 -12.42
N ALA A 257 -13.70 19.80 -12.83
CA ALA A 257 -13.59 18.66 -11.90
C ALA A 257 -12.31 18.70 -11.03
N GLN A 258 -11.23 19.31 -11.51
CA GLN A 258 -10.00 19.44 -10.72
C GLN A 258 -10.15 20.52 -9.65
N LEU A 259 -10.75 21.65 -9.98
CA LEU A 259 -11.02 22.72 -9.02
C LEU A 259 -12.03 22.27 -7.95
N GLU A 260 -13.10 21.61 -8.35
CA GLU A 260 -14.09 21.03 -7.43
C GLU A 260 -13.44 20.00 -6.50
N GLY A 261 -12.60 19.11 -7.04
CA GLY A 261 -11.84 18.14 -6.25
C GLY A 261 -10.92 18.80 -5.21
N ARG A 262 -10.30 19.95 -5.54
CA ARG A 262 -9.49 20.73 -4.59
C ARG A 262 -10.32 21.36 -3.47
N ILE A 263 -11.49 21.89 -3.78
CA ILE A 263 -12.43 22.46 -2.80
C ILE A 263 -12.81 21.38 -1.79
N GLN A 264 -13.26 20.23 -2.26
CA GLN A 264 -13.66 19.12 -1.40
C GLN A 264 -12.49 18.53 -0.60
N SER A 265 -11.28 18.49 -1.16
CA SER A 265 -10.08 18.08 -0.44
C SER A 265 -9.76 19.00 0.74
N MET A 266 -9.97 20.31 0.59
CA MET A 266 -9.79 21.28 1.68
C MET A 266 -10.82 21.10 2.79
N GLU A 267 -12.07 20.83 2.44
CA GLU A 267 -13.14 20.53 3.41
C GLU A 267 -12.84 19.25 4.21
N VAL A 268 -12.40 18.19 3.53
CA VAL A 268 -12.00 16.94 4.19
C VAL A 268 -10.82 17.20 5.12
N ALA A 269 -9.80 17.93 4.68
CA ALA A 269 -8.66 18.29 5.51
C ALA A 269 -9.04 19.09 6.77
N TYR A 270 -10.04 19.97 6.67
CA TYR A 270 -10.57 20.68 7.83
C TYR A 270 -11.34 19.75 8.78
N ARG A 271 -12.26 18.93 8.24
CA ARG A 271 -13.05 17.98 9.06
C ARG A 271 -12.18 16.94 9.74
N MET A 272 -11.09 16.53 9.08
CA MET A 272 -10.11 15.60 9.60
C MET A 272 -9.47 16.06 10.91
N GLN A 273 -9.37 17.36 11.18
CA GLN A 273 -8.69 17.89 12.37
C GLN A 273 -9.27 17.37 13.69
N ALA A 274 -10.55 17.12 13.77
CA ALA A 274 -11.22 16.61 14.98
C ALA A 274 -11.18 15.09 15.06
N GLU A 275 -11.56 14.40 13.98
CA GLU A 275 -11.73 12.94 13.97
C GLU A 275 -10.40 12.19 13.83
N ALA A 276 -9.44 12.77 13.10
CA ALA A 276 -8.13 12.17 12.94
C ALA A 276 -7.36 12.09 14.27
N MET A 277 -7.45 13.13 15.12
CA MET A 277 -6.83 13.10 16.45
C MET A 277 -7.23 11.86 17.24
N ASP A 278 -8.49 11.48 17.17
CA ASP A 278 -8.97 10.27 17.83
C ASP A 278 -8.50 8.99 17.11
N ALA A 279 -8.60 8.93 15.80
CA ALA A 279 -8.26 7.75 15.03
C ALA A 279 -6.77 7.35 15.15
N PHE A 280 -5.88 8.34 15.18
CA PHE A 280 -4.43 8.14 15.24
C PHE A 280 -3.87 8.02 16.65
N ASP A 281 -4.64 8.38 17.68
CA ASP A 281 -4.21 8.28 19.07
C ASP A 281 -4.28 6.84 19.60
N VAL A 282 -3.21 6.09 19.39
CA VAL A 282 -3.10 4.72 19.89
C VAL A 282 -2.96 4.65 21.43
N ALA A 283 -2.69 5.77 22.10
CA ALA A 283 -2.65 5.80 23.57
C ALA A 283 -4.02 5.59 24.20
N LYS A 284 -5.11 5.81 23.45
CA LYS A 284 -6.48 5.50 23.86
C LYS A 284 -6.81 4.01 23.92
N GLU A 285 -6.00 3.18 23.27
CA GLU A 285 -6.10 1.73 23.39
C GLU A 285 -5.58 1.25 24.75
N THR A 286 -6.14 0.14 25.23
CA THR A 286 -5.66 -0.47 26.46
C THR A 286 -4.20 -0.93 26.31
N GLU A 287 -3.47 -1.03 27.41
CA GLU A 287 -2.11 -1.54 27.37
C GLU A 287 -2.05 -2.97 26.83
N ALA A 288 -3.04 -3.80 27.12
CA ALA A 288 -3.14 -5.16 26.61
C ALA A 288 -3.25 -5.18 25.07
N VAL A 289 -4.05 -4.29 24.47
CA VAL A 289 -4.17 -4.16 23.00
C VAL A 289 -2.84 -3.69 22.42
N ARG A 290 -2.25 -2.63 22.97
CA ARG A 290 -0.94 -2.13 22.49
C ARG A 290 0.15 -3.18 22.56
N ALA A 291 0.22 -3.91 23.66
CA ALA A 291 1.18 -5.01 23.85
C ALA A 291 0.95 -6.16 22.86
N ARG A 292 -0.30 -6.51 22.58
CA ARG A 292 -0.66 -7.54 21.59
C ARG A 292 -0.16 -7.20 20.19
N TYR A 293 -0.29 -5.93 19.77
CA TYR A 293 0.30 -5.45 18.50
C TYR A 293 1.83 -5.32 18.56
N GLY A 294 2.42 -5.24 19.74
CA GLY A 294 3.84 -4.92 19.89
C GLY A 294 4.13 -3.41 19.82
N VAL A 295 3.13 -2.56 20.05
CA VAL A 295 3.32 -1.12 20.17
C VAL A 295 3.94 -0.83 21.53
N LYS A 296 5.15 -0.31 21.52
CA LYS A 296 5.87 0.06 22.75
C LYS A 296 5.46 1.45 23.23
N SER A 297 5.38 1.64 24.54
CA SER A 297 5.19 2.95 25.16
C SER A 297 6.52 3.68 25.22
N GLY A 298 6.60 4.87 24.56
CA GLY A 298 7.77 5.73 24.55
C GLY A 298 8.56 5.73 23.25
N LYS A 299 9.60 6.58 23.19
CA LYS A 299 10.57 6.54 22.09
C LYS A 299 11.39 5.28 22.25
N ASP A 300 11.15 4.29 21.41
CA ASP A 300 12.04 3.15 21.34
C ASP A 300 13.37 3.59 20.77
N THR A 301 14.41 3.54 21.60
CA THR A 301 15.77 3.86 21.22
C THR A 301 16.56 2.63 20.80
N SER A 302 15.90 1.48 20.67
CA SER A 302 16.57 0.29 20.15
C SER A 302 16.94 0.54 18.69
N GLU A 303 18.16 0.99 18.49
CA GLU A 303 18.79 1.08 17.18
C GLU A 303 18.85 -0.32 16.56
N MET A 304 17.84 -0.67 15.79
CA MET A 304 18.04 -1.76 14.86
C MET A 304 18.97 -1.24 13.76
N LYS A 305 20.22 -1.67 13.81
CA LYS A 305 21.26 -1.32 12.81
C LYS A 305 21.01 -2.03 11.46
N ILE A 306 19.76 -2.13 11.06
CA ILE A 306 19.40 -2.56 9.71
C ILE A 306 19.18 -1.28 8.93
N LYS A 307 20.01 -1.07 7.91
CA LYS A 307 19.86 0.03 6.96
C LYS A 307 18.43 0.01 6.43
N SER A 308 17.73 1.15 6.53
CA SER A 308 16.35 1.32 6.06
C SER A 308 15.23 0.64 6.89
N ALA A 309 15.55 0.02 8.04
CA ALA A 309 14.53 -0.51 8.92
C ALA A 309 13.84 0.60 9.72
N THR A 310 12.57 0.38 10.05
CA THR A 310 11.81 1.18 10.99
C THR A 310 12.37 1.06 12.40
N ARG A 311 12.04 2.02 13.25
CA ARG A 311 12.13 1.81 14.68
C ARG A 311 11.21 0.65 15.07
N ASP A 312 11.64 -0.11 16.06
CA ASP A 312 10.84 -1.19 16.59
C ASP A 312 9.49 -0.64 17.12
N GLY A 313 8.40 -1.19 16.61
CA GLY A 313 7.04 -0.76 16.95
C GLY A 313 6.35 0.22 15.99
N ASP A 314 7.06 0.84 15.02
CA ASP A 314 6.41 1.76 14.08
C ASP A 314 5.43 1.04 13.15
N PHE A 315 5.81 -0.12 12.60
CA PHE A 315 4.90 -0.93 11.78
C PHE A 315 3.71 -1.45 12.62
N ALA A 316 3.96 -1.82 13.87
CA ALA A 316 2.93 -2.24 14.81
C ALA A 316 1.91 -1.13 15.07
N ARG A 317 2.39 0.11 15.27
CA ARG A 317 1.53 1.30 15.37
C ARG A 317 0.72 1.50 14.09
N GLY A 318 1.34 1.38 12.92
CA GLY A 318 0.67 1.47 11.63
C GLY A 318 -0.45 0.45 11.48
N CYS A 319 -0.23 -0.81 11.85
CA CYS A 319 -1.26 -1.86 11.83
C CYS A 319 -2.43 -1.55 12.79
N LEU A 320 -2.13 -1.07 14.01
CA LEU A 320 -3.15 -0.68 14.98
C LEU A 320 -3.96 0.52 14.51
N VAL A 321 -3.31 1.53 13.94
CA VAL A 321 -3.98 2.69 13.33
C VAL A 321 -4.84 2.25 12.13
N ALA A 322 -4.34 1.32 11.29
CA ALA A 322 -5.11 0.81 10.15
C ALA A 322 -6.43 0.16 10.60
N ARG A 323 -6.41 -0.66 11.67
CA ARG A 323 -7.65 -1.19 12.29
C ARG A 323 -8.60 -0.08 12.68
N ARG A 324 -8.13 0.92 13.42
CA ARG A 324 -8.93 2.06 13.91
C ARG A 324 -9.53 2.90 12.77
N LEU A 325 -8.81 3.03 11.66
CA LEU A 325 -9.27 3.74 10.47
C LEU A 325 -10.38 3.00 9.74
N VAL A 326 -10.24 1.68 9.53
CA VAL A 326 -11.30 0.89 8.87
C VAL A 326 -12.54 0.77 9.77
N GLU A 327 -12.40 0.70 11.10
CA GLU A 327 -13.51 0.79 12.05
C GLU A 327 -14.31 2.08 11.91
N ARG A 328 -13.69 3.15 11.40
CA ARG A 328 -14.31 4.46 11.11
C ARG A 328 -14.74 4.63 9.65
N GLY A 329 -14.69 3.57 8.85
CA GLY A 329 -15.19 3.58 7.47
C GLY A 329 -14.20 4.14 6.44
N VAL A 330 -12.90 4.28 6.75
CA VAL A 330 -11.88 4.60 5.74
C VAL A 330 -11.80 3.47 4.72
N ARG A 331 -11.88 3.80 3.44
CA ARG A 331 -11.99 2.81 2.36
C ARG A 331 -10.71 2.02 2.15
N VAL A 332 -9.58 2.71 2.11
CA VAL A 332 -8.27 2.10 1.85
C VAL A 332 -7.25 2.61 2.85
N VAL A 333 -6.58 1.68 3.52
CA VAL A 333 -5.43 1.99 4.38
C VAL A 333 -4.25 1.18 3.90
N GLN A 334 -3.17 1.85 3.54
CA GLN A 334 -1.92 1.21 3.15
C GLN A 334 -0.86 1.45 4.22
N VAL A 335 -0.20 0.41 4.69
CA VAL A 335 0.85 0.47 5.70
C VAL A 335 2.14 -0.06 5.12
N TYR A 336 3.14 0.80 4.99
CA TYR A 336 4.46 0.41 4.53
C TYR A 336 5.33 -0.04 5.71
N PHE A 337 6.03 -1.16 5.52
CA PHE A 337 7.00 -1.65 6.48
C PHE A 337 8.33 -0.88 6.30
N GLY A 338 8.45 0.21 7.02
CA GLY A 338 9.65 1.04 6.97
C GLY A 338 9.78 1.95 5.75
N ASN A 339 10.82 2.76 5.80
CA ASN A 339 11.28 3.56 4.67
C ASN A 339 12.22 2.73 3.79
N ASP A 340 12.45 3.17 2.54
CA ASP A 340 13.32 2.50 1.57
C ASP A 340 12.96 1.00 1.40
N LYS A 341 13.89 0.06 1.58
CA LYS A 341 13.77 -1.36 1.23
C LYS A 341 14.32 -2.28 2.32
N PRO A 342 13.67 -2.37 3.50
CA PRO A 342 14.20 -3.18 4.62
C PRO A 342 14.41 -4.66 4.29
N TRP A 343 13.50 -5.25 3.49
CA TRP A 343 13.54 -6.67 3.13
C TRP A 343 14.53 -6.98 1.98
N ASP A 344 15.30 -5.98 1.51
CA ASP A 344 16.27 -6.14 0.42
C ASP A 344 17.58 -6.81 0.88
N SER A 345 17.53 -8.12 1.11
CA SER A 345 18.59 -8.91 1.76
C SER A 345 19.55 -9.57 0.74
N HIS A 346 20.37 -8.76 0.08
CA HIS A 346 21.41 -9.23 -0.86
C HIS A 346 22.59 -9.94 -0.21
N HIS A 347 22.92 -9.57 1.05
CA HIS A 347 24.13 -10.05 1.70
C HIS A 347 23.88 -11.14 2.74
N ASP A 348 22.78 -11.04 3.48
CA ASP A 348 22.45 -11.97 4.53
C ASP A 348 20.93 -12.10 4.71
N ILE A 349 20.38 -13.27 4.37
CA ILE A 349 18.96 -13.56 4.51
C ILE A 349 18.54 -13.70 5.99
N LEU A 350 19.48 -13.92 6.93
CA LEU A 350 19.17 -14.02 8.36
C LEU A 350 18.61 -12.71 8.94
N VAL A 351 18.82 -11.59 8.26
CA VAL A 351 18.17 -10.31 8.58
C VAL A 351 16.64 -10.43 8.57
N HIS A 352 16.07 -11.32 7.76
CA HIS A 352 14.63 -11.59 7.73
C HIS A 352 14.08 -11.99 9.09
N ARG A 353 14.87 -12.63 9.97
CA ARG A 353 14.45 -12.97 11.35
C ARG A 353 14.08 -11.73 12.16
N LYS A 354 14.91 -10.68 12.09
CA LYS A 354 14.66 -9.43 12.81
C LYS A 354 13.50 -8.64 12.22
N LEU A 355 13.38 -8.62 10.88
CA LEU A 355 12.27 -7.96 10.17
C LEU A 355 10.95 -8.66 10.48
N ALA A 356 10.96 -9.98 10.44
CA ALA A 356 9.77 -10.78 10.74
C ALA A 356 9.31 -10.62 12.20
N GLN A 357 10.23 -10.50 13.16
CA GLN A 357 9.86 -10.19 14.56
C GLN A 357 9.04 -8.90 14.69
N GLN A 358 9.27 -7.91 13.82
CA GLN A 358 8.50 -6.66 13.80
C GLN A 358 7.22 -6.75 12.95
N ALA A 359 7.16 -7.66 11.97
CA ALA A 359 6.01 -7.79 11.09
C ALA A 359 4.98 -8.81 11.58
N ASP A 360 5.42 -9.96 12.06
CA ASP A 360 4.58 -11.12 12.37
C ASP A 360 3.56 -10.84 13.47
N GLN A 361 4.02 -10.24 14.58
CA GLN A 361 3.13 -9.97 15.73
C GLN A 361 2.01 -8.99 15.39
N PRO A 362 2.25 -7.80 14.79
CA PRO A 362 1.18 -6.87 14.47
C PRO A 362 0.26 -7.37 13.35
N ILE A 363 0.76 -8.17 12.40
CA ILE A 363 -0.08 -8.81 11.38
C ILE A 363 -1.05 -9.80 12.05
N ALA A 364 -0.55 -10.67 12.91
CA ALA A 364 -1.39 -11.62 13.65
C ALA A 364 -2.43 -10.90 14.52
N ALA A 365 -2.04 -9.87 15.27
CA ALA A 365 -2.95 -9.09 16.09
C ALA A 365 -4.03 -8.38 15.28
N LEU A 366 -3.69 -7.85 14.09
CA LEU A 366 -4.64 -7.23 13.18
C LEU A 366 -5.67 -8.25 12.68
N LEU A 367 -5.23 -9.42 12.24
CA LEU A 367 -6.12 -10.49 11.77
C LEU A 367 -7.04 -10.98 12.90
N GLU A 368 -6.51 -11.15 14.11
CA GLU A 368 -7.26 -11.52 15.28
C GLU A 368 -8.35 -10.51 15.63
N ASP A 369 -8.01 -9.21 15.69
CA ASP A 369 -8.97 -8.15 16.01
C ASP A 369 -10.08 -8.05 14.96
N LEU A 370 -9.73 -8.05 13.67
CA LEU A 370 -10.70 -8.02 12.59
C LEU A 370 -11.60 -9.25 12.59
N LYS A 371 -11.07 -10.42 12.93
CA LYS A 371 -11.83 -11.66 13.06
C LYS A 371 -12.81 -11.58 14.24
N ASN A 372 -12.31 -11.20 15.41
CA ASN A 372 -13.09 -11.15 16.64
C ASN A 372 -14.21 -10.09 16.59
N SER A 373 -13.98 -8.96 15.92
CA SER A 373 -15.00 -7.93 15.69
C SER A 373 -15.98 -8.28 14.55
N GLY A 374 -15.70 -9.35 13.79
CA GLY A 374 -16.47 -9.73 12.60
C GLY A 374 -16.16 -8.89 11.35
N MET A 375 -15.31 -7.89 11.47
CA MET A 375 -14.93 -7.00 10.35
C MET A 375 -14.10 -7.68 9.28
N LEU A 376 -13.40 -8.78 9.61
CA LEU A 376 -12.63 -9.54 8.61
C LEU A 376 -13.49 -10.00 7.44
N LYS A 377 -14.79 -10.23 7.66
CA LYS A 377 -15.73 -10.61 6.60
C LYS A 377 -15.86 -9.56 5.49
N GLU A 378 -15.72 -8.28 5.84
CA GLU A 378 -15.93 -7.13 4.95
C GLU A 378 -14.65 -6.30 4.73
N THR A 379 -13.53 -6.68 5.36
CA THR A 379 -12.22 -6.04 5.21
C THR A 379 -11.26 -7.00 4.53
N LEU A 380 -10.76 -6.60 3.36
CA LEU A 380 -9.71 -7.34 2.68
C LEU A 380 -8.34 -6.91 3.20
N VAL A 381 -7.60 -7.83 3.77
CA VAL A 381 -6.20 -7.63 4.19
C VAL A 381 -5.29 -8.24 3.14
N ILE A 382 -4.39 -7.43 2.58
CA ILE A 382 -3.40 -7.82 1.57
C ILE A 382 -2.01 -7.66 2.20
N ILE A 383 -1.14 -8.68 2.06
CA ILE A 383 0.20 -8.67 2.65
C ILE A 383 1.20 -9.16 1.60
N GLY A 384 2.22 -8.36 1.31
CA GLY A 384 3.28 -8.73 0.37
C GLY A 384 4.19 -7.56 0.05
N GLY A 385 5.19 -7.81 -0.79
CA GLY A 385 6.13 -6.79 -1.29
C GLY A 385 6.10 -6.69 -2.81
N GLU A 386 7.06 -6.01 -3.39
CA GLU A 386 7.11 -5.75 -4.84
C GLU A 386 7.52 -6.96 -5.67
N PHE A 387 8.29 -7.90 -5.09
CA PHE A 387 8.71 -9.19 -5.68
C PHE A 387 9.28 -10.10 -4.58
N GLY A 388 9.84 -11.25 -4.95
CA GLY A 388 10.47 -12.20 -4.05
C GLY A 388 12.01 -12.25 -4.17
N ARG A 389 12.60 -13.37 -3.74
CA ARG A 389 14.03 -13.60 -3.77
C ARG A 389 14.40 -14.88 -4.54
N ARG A 390 15.52 -14.85 -5.26
CA ARG A 390 16.01 -16.01 -6.00
C ARG A 390 16.36 -17.19 -5.07
N PRO A 391 16.20 -18.43 -5.54
CA PRO A 391 16.50 -19.62 -4.73
C PRO A 391 18.00 -19.89 -4.53
N TRP A 392 18.87 -19.10 -5.13
CA TRP A 392 20.33 -19.24 -5.05
C TRP A 392 20.98 -18.04 -4.40
N THR A 393 22.25 -18.22 -4.00
CA THR A 393 23.05 -17.16 -3.37
C THR A 393 23.32 -16.03 -4.35
N GLU A 394 23.45 -14.81 -3.82
CA GLU A 394 23.84 -13.63 -4.60
C GLU A 394 25.29 -13.80 -5.11
N VAL A 395 25.53 -13.36 -6.33
CA VAL A 395 26.87 -13.18 -6.88
C VAL A 395 27.09 -11.70 -7.17
N ALA A 396 27.83 -11.04 -6.29
CA ALA A 396 28.23 -9.64 -6.46
C ALA A 396 29.59 -9.56 -7.15
N GLY A 397 29.60 -9.31 -8.44
CA GLY A 397 30.83 -9.32 -9.26
C GLY A 397 31.44 -10.72 -9.34
N ARG A 398 32.66 -10.89 -8.76
CA ARG A 398 33.34 -12.19 -8.67
C ARG A 398 33.23 -12.86 -7.30
N ILE A 399 32.50 -12.26 -6.39
CA ILE A 399 32.37 -12.74 -4.99
C ILE A 399 31.00 -13.39 -4.85
N ASN A 400 31.01 -14.68 -4.50
CA ASN A 400 29.79 -15.39 -4.10
C ASN A 400 29.43 -14.98 -2.66
N VAL A 401 28.28 -14.32 -2.47
CA VAL A 401 27.74 -13.96 -1.15
C VAL A 401 26.98 -15.17 -0.62
N GLN A 402 27.54 -15.84 0.40
CA GLN A 402 27.07 -17.16 0.84
C GLN A 402 25.63 -17.20 1.41
N ASN A 403 25.11 -16.08 1.91
CA ASN A 403 23.83 -16.05 2.66
C ASN A 403 22.80 -15.08 2.12
N GLY A 404 23.06 -14.35 1.05
CA GLY A 404 22.13 -13.39 0.46
C GLY A 404 21.43 -13.93 -0.77
N ARG A 405 20.28 -13.34 -1.10
CA ARG A 405 19.48 -13.68 -2.28
C ARG A 405 19.17 -12.44 -3.12
N ASN A 406 19.34 -12.52 -4.43
CA ASN A 406 18.97 -11.46 -5.37
C ASN A 406 17.47 -11.40 -5.63
N HIS A 407 17.02 -10.36 -6.33
CA HIS A 407 15.61 -10.12 -6.68
C HIS A 407 15.02 -11.23 -7.55
N ASN A 408 13.77 -11.59 -7.26
CA ASN A 408 13.02 -12.54 -8.06
C ASN A 408 11.63 -11.99 -8.42
N ASN A 409 11.46 -11.56 -9.64
CA ASN A 409 10.18 -11.10 -10.17
C ASN A 409 9.35 -12.21 -10.83
N GLU A 410 9.95 -13.38 -11.10
CA GLU A 410 9.32 -14.48 -11.83
C GLU A 410 8.41 -15.37 -10.94
N GLY A 411 8.61 -15.32 -9.62
CA GLY A 411 7.83 -16.10 -8.66
C GLY A 411 7.97 -15.59 -7.24
N PHE A 412 6.84 -15.21 -6.60
CA PHE A 412 6.81 -14.78 -5.21
C PHE A 412 5.43 -15.00 -4.56
N SER A 413 5.34 -14.78 -3.26
CA SER A 413 4.12 -15.06 -2.51
C SER A 413 3.43 -13.80 -2.02
N TYR A 414 2.09 -13.84 -2.02
CA TYR A 414 1.19 -12.85 -1.41
C TYR A 414 0.20 -13.55 -0.50
N LEU A 415 -0.21 -12.85 0.56
CA LEU A 415 -1.27 -13.33 1.45
C LEU A 415 -2.48 -12.41 1.33
N LEU A 416 -3.65 -13.01 1.24
CA LEU A 416 -4.93 -12.32 1.29
C LEU A 416 -5.79 -12.93 2.39
N ALA A 417 -6.44 -12.08 3.20
CA ALA A 417 -7.36 -12.55 4.24
C ALA A 417 -8.64 -11.72 4.26
N GLY A 418 -9.75 -12.34 4.57
CA GLY A 418 -11.05 -11.66 4.68
C GLY A 418 -11.61 -11.12 3.38
N GLY A 419 -12.60 -10.21 3.48
CA GLY A 419 -13.21 -9.55 2.32
C GLY A 419 -13.72 -10.48 1.23
N GLY A 420 -14.16 -11.71 1.57
CA GLY A 420 -14.66 -12.70 0.62
C GLY A 420 -13.57 -13.54 -0.06
N VAL A 421 -12.36 -13.58 0.50
CA VAL A 421 -11.31 -14.52 0.08
C VAL A 421 -11.50 -15.87 0.74
N LYS A 422 -11.21 -16.97 0.02
CA LYS A 422 -11.18 -18.32 0.57
C LYS A 422 -9.96 -18.52 1.45
N GLY A 423 -10.16 -18.54 2.76
CA GLY A 423 -9.11 -18.87 3.71
C GLY A 423 -8.67 -20.34 3.70
N GLY A 424 -7.53 -20.65 4.31
CA GLY A 424 -6.98 -22.00 4.41
C GLY A 424 -6.56 -22.59 3.06
N THR A 425 -6.21 -21.76 2.08
CA THR A 425 -5.89 -22.22 0.71
C THR A 425 -4.54 -21.70 0.23
N ALA A 426 -3.86 -22.51 -0.58
CA ALA A 426 -2.75 -22.03 -1.41
C ALA A 426 -3.19 -22.00 -2.87
N TYR A 427 -2.91 -20.90 -3.57
CA TYR A 427 -3.22 -20.74 -4.98
C TYR A 427 -1.95 -20.63 -5.81
N GLY A 428 -1.90 -21.43 -6.86
CA GLY A 428 -0.78 -21.51 -7.78
C GLY A 428 0.48 -22.11 -7.14
N ALA A 429 1.51 -22.29 -7.94
CA ALA A 429 2.79 -22.80 -7.49
C ALA A 429 3.95 -22.17 -8.28
N THR A 430 5.11 -22.04 -7.63
CA THR A 430 6.38 -21.90 -8.31
C THR A 430 6.98 -23.27 -8.63
N ASP A 431 8.02 -23.29 -9.45
CA ASP A 431 8.79 -24.50 -9.75
C ASP A 431 9.36 -25.17 -8.48
N GLU A 432 10.03 -26.29 -8.63
CA GLU A 432 10.58 -27.07 -7.52
C GLU A 432 11.64 -26.32 -6.70
N PHE A 433 12.22 -25.26 -7.25
CA PHE A 433 13.21 -24.41 -6.59
C PHE A 433 12.64 -23.08 -6.07
N GLY A 434 11.42 -22.70 -6.48
CA GLY A 434 10.80 -21.42 -6.11
C GLY A 434 11.27 -20.24 -6.96
N TYR A 435 11.76 -20.47 -8.17
CA TYR A 435 12.28 -19.45 -9.07
C TYR A 435 11.17 -18.79 -9.89
N GLN A 436 10.35 -19.56 -10.60
CA GLN A 436 9.33 -19.04 -11.48
C GLN A 436 7.94 -19.63 -11.18
N ALA A 437 6.92 -18.80 -11.33
CA ALA A 437 5.54 -19.28 -11.30
C ALA A 437 5.29 -20.26 -12.47
N VAL A 438 4.79 -21.45 -12.18
CA VAL A 438 4.56 -22.51 -13.19
C VAL A 438 3.09 -22.94 -13.25
N GLU A 439 2.37 -22.89 -12.14
CA GLU A 439 0.98 -23.27 -12.04
C GLU A 439 0.12 -22.08 -11.63
N ASN A 440 -1.02 -21.89 -12.30
CA ASN A 440 -1.98 -20.85 -12.01
C ASN A 440 -1.28 -19.47 -11.78
N LYS A 441 -0.49 -19.06 -12.75
CA LYS A 441 0.29 -17.82 -12.68
C LYS A 441 -0.62 -16.63 -12.38
N CYS A 442 -0.21 -15.80 -11.43
CA CYS A 442 -0.94 -14.61 -11.01
C CYS A 442 -0.08 -13.35 -11.25
N HIS A 443 -0.36 -12.64 -12.33
CA HIS A 443 0.29 -11.37 -12.58
C HIS A 443 -0.24 -10.29 -11.63
N VAL A 444 0.52 -9.22 -11.41
CA VAL A 444 0.08 -8.06 -10.60
C VAL A 444 -1.27 -7.52 -11.08
N HIS A 445 -1.51 -7.47 -12.39
CA HIS A 445 -2.81 -7.05 -12.92
C HIS A 445 -3.95 -8.01 -12.57
N ASP A 446 -3.69 -9.32 -12.41
CA ASP A 446 -4.69 -10.29 -11.97
C ASP A 446 -5.03 -10.09 -10.49
N LEU A 447 -4.03 -9.79 -9.66
CA LEU A 447 -4.25 -9.38 -8.27
C LEU A 447 -5.11 -8.11 -8.21
N HIS A 448 -4.78 -7.07 -8.97
CA HIS A 448 -5.56 -5.83 -9.03
C HIS A 448 -7.00 -6.07 -9.50
N ALA A 449 -7.19 -6.87 -10.55
CA ALA A 449 -8.52 -7.24 -11.05
C ALA A 449 -9.33 -7.98 -9.97
N THR A 450 -8.67 -8.87 -9.22
CA THR A 450 -9.30 -9.65 -8.14
C THR A 450 -9.67 -8.77 -6.94
N VAL A 451 -8.78 -7.87 -6.53
CA VAL A 451 -9.05 -6.90 -5.46
C VAL A 451 -10.23 -6.01 -5.82
N LEU A 452 -10.25 -5.43 -7.03
CA LEU A 452 -11.39 -4.64 -7.50
C LEU A 452 -12.68 -5.46 -7.55
N HIS A 453 -12.61 -6.71 -7.99
CA HIS A 453 -13.77 -7.61 -8.00
C HIS A 453 -14.31 -7.86 -6.58
N LEU A 454 -13.48 -8.14 -5.60
CA LEU A 454 -13.89 -8.31 -4.21
C LEU A 454 -14.57 -7.05 -3.67
N MET A 455 -14.13 -5.86 -4.10
CA MET A 455 -14.75 -4.57 -3.80
C MET A 455 -16.03 -4.28 -4.62
N GLY A 456 -16.51 -5.22 -5.43
CA GLY A 456 -17.70 -5.05 -6.26
C GLY A 456 -17.48 -4.20 -7.51
N LEU A 457 -16.23 -4.00 -7.93
CA LEU A 457 -15.85 -3.20 -9.09
C LEU A 457 -15.40 -4.09 -10.25
N ASP A 458 -16.02 -3.89 -11.41
CA ASP A 458 -15.52 -4.45 -12.66
C ASP A 458 -14.33 -3.61 -13.14
N HIS A 459 -13.14 -4.20 -13.12
CA HIS A 459 -11.89 -3.54 -13.48
C HIS A 459 -11.86 -3.07 -14.96
N THR A 460 -12.71 -3.64 -15.82
CA THR A 460 -12.80 -3.23 -17.23
C THR A 460 -13.75 -2.06 -17.44
N ARG A 461 -14.73 -1.88 -16.54
CA ARG A 461 -15.71 -0.79 -16.54
C ARG A 461 -15.25 0.41 -15.72
N LEU A 462 -14.38 0.20 -14.70
CA LEU A 462 -13.82 1.28 -13.89
C LEU A 462 -12.76 2.02 -14.70
N THR A 463 -13.18 3.01 -15.47
CA THR A 463 -12.33 3.78 -16.37
C THR A 463 -12.39 5.26 -16.08
N PHE A 464 -11.35 5.99 -16.50
CA PHE A 464 -11.31 7.44 -16.48
C PHE A 464 -10.77 7.95 -17.82
N PRO A 465 -11.50 8.87 -18.50
CA PRO A 465 -11.06 9.48 -19.76
C PRO A 465 -9.94 10.49 -19.48
N TYR A 466 -8.79 10.30 -20.09
CA TYR A 466 -7.66 11.22 -19.99
C TYR A 466 -6.86 11.22 -21.31
N SER A 467 -6.51 12.39 -21.82
CA SER A 467 -5.73 12.53 -23.06
C SER A 467 -6.24 11.64 -24.22
N GLY A 468 -7.56 11.63 -24.44
CA GLY A 468 -8.19 10.89 -25.55
C GLY A 468 -8.30 9.38 -25.38
N ARG A 469 -7.92 8.83 -24.22
CA ARG A 469 -8.00 7.40 -23.92
C ARG A 469 -8.73 7.16 -22.59
N ASN A 470 -9.49 6.06 -22.50
CA ASN A 470 -10.02 5.56 -21.23
C ASN A 470 -8.96 4.72 -20.53
N PHE A 471 -8.45 5.24 -19.40
CA PHE A 471 -7.51 4.54 -18.55
C PHE A 471 -8.23 3.69 -17.49
N ARG A 472 -7.58 2.62 -17.05
CA ARG A 472 -7.99 1.77 -15.93
C ARG A 472 -6.76 1.23 -15.18
N LEU A 473 -6.93 0.79 -13.93
CA LEU A 473 -5.83 0.27 -13.09
C LEU A 473 -5.08 -0.89 -13.75
N THR A 474 -5.80 -1.80 -14.38
CA THR A 474 -5.25 -3.02 -14.99
C THR A 474 -4.78 -2.86 -16.43
N ASP A 475 -4.76 -1.65 -16.95
CA ASP A 475 -4.47 -1.34 -18.37
C ASP A 475 -5.31 -2.21 -19.33
N VAL A 476 -4.64 -2.95 -20.20
CA VAL A 476 -5.28 -3.90 -21.16
C VAL A 476 -5.32 -5.34 -20.64
N ALA A 477 -4.75 -5.60 -19.46
CA ALA A 477 -4.58 -6.91 -18.85
C ALA A 477 -5.52 -7.12 -17.64
N GLY A 478 -5.25 -8.17 -16.86
CA GLY A 478 -5.92 -8.51 -15.61
C GLY A 478 -7.06 -9.51 -15.80
N ASN A 479 -6.97 -10.61 -15.07
CA ASN A 479 -8.01 -11.61 -14.97
C ASN A 479 -8.38 -11.80 -13.49
N VAL A 480 -9.67 -11.84 -13.18
CA VAL A 480 -10.12 -12.13 -11.83
C VAL A 480 -9.78 -13.58 -11.48
N VAL A 481 -9.03 -13.78 -10.43
CA VAL A 481 -8.67 -15.11 -9.89
C VAL A 481 -9.86 -15.68 -9.11
N LYS A 482 -10.86 -16.19 -9.83
CA LYS A 482 -12.12 -16.67 -9.24
C LYS A 482 -11.94 -17.82 -8.24
N GLN A 483 -10.86 -18.58 -8.37
CA GLN A 483 -10.56 -19.72 -7.51
C GLN A 483 -10.34 -19.35 -6.05
N ILE A 484 -9.86 -18.13 -5.78
CA ILE A 484 -9.64 -17.62 -4.41
C ILE A 484 -10.82 -16.79 -3.88
N VAL A 485 -11.86 -16.57 -4.68
CA VAL A 485 -13.08 -15.86 -4.25
C VAL A 485 -14.05 -16.85 -3.64
N ALA A 486 -14.55 -16.55 -2.39
CA ALA A 486 -15.49 -17.37 -1.64
C ALA A 486 -16.95 -17.22 -2.11
#